data_9ce460b0745a841647d1ee5c65e67eac
#
_entry.id   9ce460b0745a841647d1ee5c65e67eac
#
_cell.length_a   1.000
_cell.length_b   1.000
_cell.length_c   1.000
_cell.angle_alpha   90.00
_cell.angle_beta   90.00
_cell.angle_gamma   90.00
#
_symmetry.space_group_name_H-M   'P 1'
#
loop_
_entity.id
_entity.type
_entity.pdbx_description
1 polymer ?
#
loop_
_entity_poly.entity_id
_entity_poly.type
_entity_poly.pdbx_seq_one_letter_code
_entity_poly.pdbx_strand_id
1 'polypeptide(L)'
;MKNVFSFLRPYKVSIVIAYSMMLSELVIELLLPLFLGLMIDQGVIAQDIGKIIMWGSIMIGLAILSFGIGILNSFYSSHVSFAFGYDLRQKLFSRIQYFSFKSLNQFPTSALVTRFTNDIRQIQNAVFMGLRIMAKAPLIVLGGVIMAFVVNARLAMIFLLTVPLLLGFLFIVMKYAS
;
A
#
# COMPACT_ATOMS: atom_id res chain seq x y z
N MET A 1 -8.82 -16.32 -13.36
CA MET A 1 -8.27 -15.49 -12.27
C MET A 1 -8.40 -16.13 -10.88
N LYS A 2 -9.51 -16.79 -10.52
CA LYS A 2 -9.66 -17.46 -9.20
C LYS A 2 -8.53 -18.43 -8.83
N ASN A 3 -7.93 -19.12 -9.79
CA ASN A 3 -6.88 -20.11 -9.54
C ASN A 3 -5.49 -19.51 -9.23
N VAL A 4 -5.20 -18.27 -9.66
CA VAL A 4 -3.90 -17.63 -9.42
C VAL A 4 -3.80 -17.15 -7.98
N PHE A 5 -4.85 -16.56 -7.43
CA PHE A 5 -4.89 -16.12 -6.02
C PHE A 5 -4.86 -17.27 -5.01
N SER A 6 -5.13 -18.52 -5.43
CA SER A 6 -5.02 -19.69 -4.55
C SER A 6 -3.58 -19.94 -4.09
N PHE A 7 -2.59 -19.49 -4.86
CA PHE A 7 -1.17 -19.57 -4.50
C PHE A 7 -0.75 -18.62 -3.38
N LEU A 8 -1.61 -17.67 -3.00
CA LEU A 8 -1.40 -16.81 -1.82
C LEU A 8 -1.81 -17.50 -0.51
N ARG A 9 -2.56 -18.60 -0.58
CA ARG A 9 -3.04 -19.31 0.61
C ARG A 9 -1.94 -19.76 1.58
N PRO A 10 -0.79 -20.29 1.14
CA PRO A 10 0.30 -20.68 2.05
C PRO A 10 0.87 -19.48 2.83
N TYR A 11 0.80 -18.27 2.28
CA TYR A 11 1.41 -17.05 2.81
C TYR A 11 0.46 -16.20 3.67
N LYS A 12 -0.69 -16.75 4.10
CA LYS A 12 -1.71 -16.01 4.86
C LYS A 12 -1.14 -15.32 6.10
N VAL A 13 -0.26 -15.97 6.85
CA VAL A 13 0.34 -15.41 8.06
C VAL A 13 1.18 -14.17 7.71
N SER A 14 2.06 -14.28 6.72
CA SER A 14 2.88 -13.14 6.27
C SER A 14 2.04 -12.01 5.70
N ILE A 15 0.93 -12.31 5.03
CA ILE A 15 -0.04 -11.33 4.52
C ILE A 15 -0.72 -10.61 5.69
N VAL A 16 -1.17 -11.34 6.71
CA VAL A 16 -1.81 -10.73 7.90
C VAL A 16 -0.81 -9.84 8.64
N ILE A 17 0.44 -10.27 8.79
CA ILE A 17 1.50 -9.45 9.39
C ILE A 17 1.72 -8.19 8.56
N ALA A 18 1.86 -8.29 7.24
CA ALA A 18 2.03 -7.13 6.37
C ALA A 18 0.87 -6.13 6.51
N TYR A 19 -0.38 -6.60 6.51
CA TYR A 19 -1.54 -5.74 6.70
C TYR A 19 -1.61 -5.12 8.10
N SER A 20 -1.27 -5.86 9.16
CA SER A 20 -1.24 -5.31 10.51
C SER A 20 -0.18 -4.22 10.66
N MET A 21 1.00 -4.41 10.07
CA MET A 21 2.05 -3.38 10.04
C MET A 21 1.61 -2.15 9.24
N MET A 22 0.98 -2.35 8.07
CA MET A 22 0.43 -1.26 7.26
C MET A 22 -0.64 -0.45 8.05
N LEU A 23 -1.53 -1.12 8.76
CA LEU A 23 -2.54 -0.45 9.57
C LEU A 23 -1.92 0.33 10.73
N SER A 24 -0.91 -0.23 11.40
CA SER A 24 -0.20 0.46 12.48
C SER A 24 0.53 1.70 11.98
N GLU A 25 1.19 1.61 10.82
CA GLU A 25 1.84 2.73 10.14
C GLU A 25 0.82 3.83 9.79
N LEU A 26 -0.33 3.43 9.21
CA LEU A 26 -1.43 4.33 8.86
C LEU A 26 -1.97 5.10 10.09
N VAL A 27 -2.19 4.41 11.20
CA VAL A 27 -2.68 5.06 12.45
C VAL A 27 -1.69 6.13 12.91
N ILE A 28 -0.39 5.83 12.90
CA ILE A 28 0.64 6.81 13.28
C ILE A 28 0.61 8.02 12.34
N GLU A 29 0.56 7.79 11.01
CA GLU A 29 0.49 8.87 10.03
C GLU A 29 -0.73 9.78 10.22
N LEU A 30 -1.87 9.21 10.60
CA LEU A 30 -3.09 9.98 10.88
C LEU A 30 -3.03 10.75 12.21
N LEU A 31 -2.25 10.29 13.18
CA LEU A 31 -2.07 10.96 14.46
C LEU A 31 -1.09 12.14 14.39
N LEU A 32 -0.09 12.12 13.49
CA LEU A 32 0.91 13.17 13.40
C LEU A 32 0.33 14.58 13.21
N PRO A 33 -0.64 14.84 12.31
CA PRO A 33 -1.25 16.16 12.18
C PRO A 33 -1.98 16.62 13.45
N LEU A 34 -2.56 15.70 14.21
CA LEU A 34 -3.25 16.00 15.47
C LEU A 34 -2.25 16.45 16.55
N PHE A 35 -1.12 15.74 16.68
CA PHE A 35 -0.04 16.14 17.59
C PHE A 35 0.60 17.46 17.19
N LEU A 36 0.70 17.72 15.87
CA LEU A 36 1.16 19.02 15.37
C LEU A 36 0.21 20.14 15.80
N GLY A 37 -1.11 19.93 15.70
CA GLY A 37 -2.12 20.89 16.19
C GLY A 37 -1.96 21.16 17.68
N LEU A 38 -1.81 20.11 18.51
CA LEU A 38 -1.58 20.25 19.95
C LEU A 38 -0.27 21.00 20.27
N MET A 39 0.79 20.76 19.49
CA MET A 39 2.06 21.47 19.65
C MET A 39 1.90 22.96 19.34
N ILE A 40 1.11 23.32 18.33
CA ILE A 40 0.84 24.72 17.96
C ILE A 40 0.00 25.39 19.04
N ASP A 41 -1.12 24.77 19.45
CA ASP A 41 -2.08 25.38 20.38
C ASP A 41 -1.49 25.53 21.79
N GLN A 42 -0.87 24.47 22.30
CA GLN A 42 -0.38 24.41 23.69
C GLN A 42 1.08 24.88 23.85
N GLY A 43 1.86 24.88 22.76
CA GLY A 43 3.26 25.25 22.78
C GLY A 43 3.49 26.63 22.17
N VAL A 44 3.18 26.77 20.86
CA VAL A 44 3.52 28.00 20.14
C VAL A 44 2.62 29.16 20.58
N ILE A 45 1.30 29.00 20.58
CA ILE A 45 0.35 30.06 20.95
C ILE A 45 0.48 30.37 22.44
N ALA A 46 0.65 29.36 23.30
CA ALA A 46 0.84 29.57 24.72
C ALA A 46 2.26 30.04 25.11
N GLN A 47 3.19 30.14 24.15
CA GLN A 47 4.61 30.49 24.36
C GLN A 47 5.32 29.56 25.37
N ASP A 48 4.92 28.29 25.46
CA ASP A 48 5.47 27.29 26.35
C ASP A 48 6.46 26.39 25.62
N ILE A 49 7.76 26.71 25.77
CA ILE A 49 8.85 25.93 25.15
C ILE A 49 8.86 24.49 25.64
N GLY A 50 8.49 24.22 26.90
CA GLY A 50 8.46 22.87 27.46
C GLY A 50 7.48 21.99 26.70
N LYS A 51 6.29 22.50 26.36
CA LYS A 51 5.28 21.77 25.58
C LYS A 51 5.68 21.58 24.12
N ILE A 52 6.39 22.55 23.52
CA ILE A 52 6.94 22.39 22.16
C ILE A 52 7.92 21.22 22.12
N ILE A 53 8.86 21.16 23.10
CA ILE A 53 9.84 20.07 23.19
C ILE A 53 9.14 18.73 23.45
N MET A 54 8.15 18.69 24.32
CA MET A 54 7.39 17.48 24.66
C MET A 54 6.67 16.91 23.43
N TRP A 55 5.83 17.71 22.77
CA TRP A 55 5.09 17.27 21.60
C TRP A 55 6.00 16.95 20.41
N GLY A 56 7.05 17.74 20.21
CA GLY A 56 8.06 17.51 19.19
C GLY A 56 8.80 16.18 19.40
N SER A 57 9.18 15.85 20.65
CA SER A 57 9.84 14.58 20.99
C SER A 57 8.91 13.39 20.74
N ILE A 58 7.61 13.50 21.09
CA ILE A 58 6.61 12.47 20.81
C ILE A 58 6.49 12.24 19.31
N MET A 59 6.40 13.32 18.51
CA MET A 59 6.29 13.22 17.06
C MET A 59 7.51 12.55 16.42
N ILE A 60 8.71 12.91 16.88
CA ILE A 60 9.97 12.26 16.42
C ILE A 60 9.96 10.76 16.78
N GLY A 61 9.57 10.42 18.01
CA GLY A 61 9.46 9.03 18.44
C GLY A 61 8.49 8.22 17.58
N LEU A 62 7.31 8.78 17.30
CA LEU A 62 6.31 8.17 16.42
C LEU A 62 6.80 8.05 14.97
N ALA A 63 7.53 9.04 14.47
CA ALA A 63 8.11 8.98 13.12
C ALA A 63 9.15 7.87 12.99
N ILE A 64 10.02 7.70 13.98
CA ILE A 64 11.02 6.61 14.03
C ILE A 64 10.30 5.25 14.11
N LEU A 65 9.26 5.14 14.95
CA LEU A 65 8.45 3.92 15.07
C LEU A 65 7.76 3.59 13.74
N SER A 66 7.13 4.57 13.12
CA SER A 66 6.46 4.42 11.82
C SER A 66 7.44 3.97 10.73
N PHE A 67 8.63 4.55 10.70
CA PHE A 67 9.69 4.15 9.78
C PHE A 67 10.11 2.69 9.97
N GLY A 68 10.31 2.24 11.21
CA GLY A 68 10.61 0.84 11.52
C GLY A 68 9.50 -0.12 11.08
N ILE A 69 8.24 0.23 11.37
CA ILE A 69 7.06 -0.53 10.94
C ILE A 69 6.97 -0.58 9.41
N GLY A 70 7.24 0.52 8.71
CA GLY A 70 7.26 0.59 7.24
C GLY A 70 8.32 -0.33 6.61
N ILE A 71 9.50 -0.44 7.23
CA ILE A 71 10.54 -1.40 6.80
C ILE A 71 10.04 -2.84 6.96
N LEU A 72 9.44 -3.18 8.11
CA LEU A 72 8.88 -4.52 8.35
C LEU A 72 7.76 -4.84 7.37
N ASN A 73 6.84 -3.91 7.12
CA ASN A 73 5.80 -4.06 6.10
C ASN A 73 6.40 -4.35 4.72
N SER A 74 7.41 -3.58 4.32
CA SER A 74 8.11 -3.76 3.04
C SER A 74 8.76 -5.14 2.94
N PHE A 75 9.37 -5.61 4.01
CA PHE A 75 10.01 -6.92 4.09
C PHE A 75 8.98 -8.05 3.90
N TYR A 76 7.90 -8.06 4.69
CA TYR A 76 6.87 -9.10 4.58
C TYR A 76 6.13 -9.06 3.24
N SER A 77 5.83 -7.88 2.71
CA SER A 77 5.21 -7.71 1.40
C SER A 77 6.09 -8.21 0.26
N SER A 78 7.40 -7.93 0.33
CA SER A 78 8.40 -8.46 -0.61
C SER A 78 8.50 -9.98 -0.50
N HIS A 79 8.60 -10.52 0.71
CA HIS A 79 8.69 -11.96 0.94
C HIS A 79 7.50 -12.69 0.29
N VAL A 80 6.27 -12.24 0.55
CA VAL A 80 5.06 -12.83 -0.04
C VAL A 80 5.09 -12.73 -1.57
N SER A 81 5.45 -11.57 -2.10
CA SER A 81 5.49 -11.32 -3.54
C SER A 81 6.51 -12.20 -4.25
N PHE A 82 7.73 -12.32 -3.72
CA PHE A 82 8.78 -13.15 -4.32
C PHE A 82 8.47 -14.65 -4.20
N ALA A 83 7.99 -15.10 -3.05
CA ALA A 83 7.60 -16.49 -2.84
C ALA A 83 6.44 -16.90 -3.76
N PHE A 84 5.44 -16.04 -3.90
CA PHE A 84 4.35 -16.23 -4.86
C PHE A 84 4.86 -16.31 -6.32
N GLY A 85 5.79 -15.41 -6.70
CA GLY A 85 6.41 -15.46 -8.03
C GLY A 85 7.22 -16.73 -8.28
N TYR A 86 7.88 -17.25 -7.25
CA TYR A 86 8.58 -18.54 -7.30
C TYR A 86 7.61 -19.69 -7.56
N ASP A 87 6.53 -19.80 -6.79
CA ASP A 87 5.52 -20.84 -6.93
C ASP A 87 4.87 -20.82 -8.32
N LEU A 88 4.60 -19.64 -8.87
CA LEU A 88 4.08 -19.50 -10.22
C LEU A 88 5.06 -20.00 -11.27
N ARG A 89 6.35 -19.66 -11.14
CA ARG A 89 7.40 -20.14 -12.07
C ARG A 89 7.51 -21.66 -12.01
N GLN A 90 7.56 -22.23 -10.81
CA GLN A 90 7.65 -23.66 -10.61
C GLN A 90 6.45 -24.39 -11.25
N LYS A 91 5.24 -23.87 -11.03
CA LYS A 91 4.02 -24.48 -11.60
C LYS A 91 3.97 -24.36 -13.12
N LEU A 92 4.38 -23.20 -13.66
CA LEU A 92 4.44 -22.99 -15.11
C LEU A 92 5.48 -23.92 -15.74
N PHE A 93 6.66 -24.03 -15.14
CA PHE A 93 7.72 -24.91 -15.60
C PHE A 93 7.27 -26.37 -15.62
N SER A 94 6.69 -26.85 -14.51
CA SER A 94 6.15 -28.22 -14.43
C SER A 94 5.09 -28.47 -15.52
N ARG A 95 4.22 -27.51 -15.80
CA ARG A 95 3.21 -27.64 -16.86
C ARG A 95 3.83 -27.76 -18.24
N ILE A 96 4.87 -27.00 -18.54
CA ILE A 96 5.54 -27.02 -19.85
C ILE A 96 6.28 -28.34 -20.07
N GLN A 97 6.85 -28.94 -19.03
CA GLN A 97 7.48 -30.26 -19.12
C GLN A 97 6.51 -31.39 -19.55
N TYR A 98 5.22 -31.25 -19.27
CA TYR A 98 4.21 -32.21 -19.69
C TYR A 98 3.65 -31.93 -21.10
N PHE A 99 4.12 -30.90 -21.80
CA PHE A 99 3.69 -30.63 -23.17
C PHE A 99 4.34 -31.64 -24.14
N SER A 100 3.53 -32.18 -25.06
CA SER A 100 4.07 -32.96 -26.17
C SER A 100 4.85 -32.04 -27.13
N PHE A 101 5.79 -32.60 -27.87
CA PHE A 101 6.53 -31.87 -28.90
C PHE A 101 5.62 -31.12 -29.87
N LYS A 102 4.48 -31.70 -30.23
CA LYS A 102 3.47 -31.08 -31.10
C LYS A 102 2.85 -29.83 -30.46
N SER A 103 2.63 -29.85 -29.15
CA SER A 103 2.08 -28.71 -28.40
C SER A 103 3.15 -27.61 -28.19
N LEU A 104 4.41 -28.01 -27.97
CA LEU A 104 5.52 -27.07 -27.81
C LEU A 104 5.75 -26.26 -29.10
N ASN A 105 5.66 -26.92 -30.26
CA ASN A 105 5.84 -26.25 -31.56
C ASN A 105 4.74 -25.23 -31.90
N GLN A 106 3.62 -25.24 -31.18
CA GLN A 106 2.56 -24.24 -31.35
C GLN A 106 2.88 -22.91 -30.62
N PHE A 107 3.83 -22.92 -29.69
CA PHE A 107 4.23 -21.74 -28.93
C PHE A 107 5.65 -21.32 -29.31
N PRO A 108 5.84 -20.08 -29.78
CA PRO A 108 7.20 -19.57 -30.01
C PRO A 108 7.98 -19.59 -28.67
N THR A 109 9.23 -20.05 -28.70
CA THR A 109 10.09 -20.09 -27.50
C THR A 109 10.23 -18.71 -26.85
N SER A 110 10.27 -17.64 -27.65
CA SER A 110 10.28 -16.25 -27.17
C SER A 110 9.06 -15.91 -26.31
N ALA A 111 7.87 -16.37 -26.70
CA ALA A 111 6.65 -16.13 -25.91
C ALA A 111 6.67 -16.86 -24.57
N LEU A 112 7.21 -18.08 -24.52
CA LEU A 112 7.40 -18.80 -23.27
C LEU A 112 8.40 -18.10 -22.34
N VAL A 113 9.52 -17.64 -22.87
CA VAL A 113 10.52 -16.88 -22.11
C VAL A 113 9.92 -15.59 -21.54
N THR A 114 9.16 -14.85 -22.34
CA THR A 114 8.47 -13.62 -21.90
C THR A 114 7.51 -13.89 -20.75
N ARG A 115 6.74 -15.00 -20.80
CA ARG A 115 5.84 -15.39 -19.71
C ARG A 115 6.58 -15.74 -18.43
N PHE A 116 7.73 -16.42 -18.53
CA PHE A 116 8.54 -16.76 -17.35
C PHE A 116 9.21 -15.54 -16.70
N THR A 117 9.54 -14.55 -17.49
CA THR A 117 10.28 -13.37 -17.04
C THR A 117 9.34 -12.20 -16.76
N ASN A 118 8.72 -11.63 -17.78
CA ASN A 118 7.97 -10.38 -17.66
C ASN A 118 6.59 -10.56 -17.04
N ASP A 119 5.80 -11.52 -17.52
CA ASP A 119 4.41 -11.66 -17.05
C ASP A 119 4.37 -12.02 -15.56
N ILE A 120 5.22 -12.98 -15.13
CA ILE A 120 5.30 -13.34 -13.72
C ILE A 120 5.83 -12.17 -12.89
N ARG A 121 6.81 -11.40 -13.38
CA ARG A 121 7.31 -10.20 -12.69
C ARG A 121 6.22 -9.15 -12.53
N GLN A 122 5.38 -8.93 -13.55
CA GLN A 122 4.27 -7.98 -13.46
C GLN A 122 3.24 -8.41 -12.40
N ILE A 123 2.87 -9.69 -12.39
CA ILE A 123 1.95 -10.23 -11.38
C ILE A 123 2.58 -10.14 -9.98
N GLN A 124 3.85 -10.44 -9.85
CA GLN A 124 4.61 -10.31 -8.60
C GLN A 124 4.60 -8.87 -8.09
N ASN A 125 4.86 -7.89 -8.96
CA ASN A 125 4.79 -6.46 -8.62
C ASN A 125 3.38 -6.04 -8.24
N ALA A 126 2.35 -6.55 -8.93
CA ALA A 126 0.95 -6.28 -8.58
C ALA A 126 0.60 -6.80 -7.18
N VAL A 127 1.08 -7.99 -6.79
CA VAL A 127 0.92 -8.51 -5.43
C VAL A 127 1.63 -7.63 -4.41
N PHE A 128 2.88 -7.23 -4.67
CA PHE A 128 3.63 -6.32 -3.80
C PHE A 128 2.91 -4.98 -3.60
N MET A 129 2.50 -4.34 -4.70
CA MET A 129 1.75 -3.08 -4.66
C MET A 129 0.40 -3.24 -3.96
N GLY A 130 -0.28 -4.37 -4.17
CA GLY A 130 -1.55 -4.69 -3.51
C GLY A 130 -1.43 -4.74 -2.00
N LEU A 131 -0.36 -5.36 -1.49
CA LEU A 131 -0.12 -5.49 -0.05
C LEU A 131 0.37 -4.19 0.61
N ARG A 132 1.05 -3.33 -0.13
CA ARG A 132 1.71 -2.14 0.44
C ARG A 132 0.96 -0.84 0.16
N ILE A 133 0.47 -0.64 -1.06
CA ILE A 133 -0.02 0.67 -1.52
C ILE A 133 -1.53 0.65 -1.75
N MET A 134 -2.03 -0.31 -2.53
CA MET A 134 -3.44 -0.31 -2.96
C MET A 134 -4.42 -0.46 -1.81
N ALA A 135 -4.06 -1.19 -0.76
CA ALA A 135 -4.89 -1.31 0.43
C ALA A 135 -4.78 -0.08 1.34
N LYS A 136 -3.61 0.59 1.39
CA LYS A 136 -3.38 1.79 2.20
C LYS A 136 -4.11 3.01 1.65
N ALA A 137 -4.14 3.18 0.32
CA ALA A 137 -4.70 4.37 -0.31
C ALA A 137 -6.17 4.68 0.06
N PRO A 138 -7.14 3.75 -0.03
CA PRO A 138 -8.51 4.04 0.38
C PRO A 138 -8.64 4.27 1.90
N LEU A 139 -7.82 3.59 2.71
CA LEU A 139 -7.87 3.72 4.16
C LEU A 139 -7.32 5.07 4.63
N ILE A 140 -6.26 5.61 3.99
CA ILE A 140 -5.74 6.94 4.33
C ILE A 140 -6.73 8.04 3.95
N VAL A 141 -7.47 7.88 2.84
CA VAL A 141 -8.52 8.83 2.46
C VAL A 141 -9.65 8.82 3.48
N LEU A 142 -10.15 7.63 3.85
CA LEU A 142 -11.20 7.49 4.87
C LEU A 142 -10.73 8.01 6.23
N GLY A 143 -9.53 7.62 6.66
CA GLY A 143 -8.94 8.10 7.91
C GLY A 143 -8.72 9.60 7.93
N GLY A 144 -8.24 10.18 6.84
CA GLY A 144 -8.07 11.63 6.69
C GLY A 144 -9.39 12.39 6.78
N VAL A 145 -10.45 11.90 6.15
CA VAL A 145 -11.80 12.49 6.28
C VAL A 145 -12.30 12.41 7.73
N ILE A 146 -12.17 11.26 8.38
CA ILE A 146 -12.57 11.09 9.79
C ILE A 146 -11.80 12.07 10.68
N MET A 147 -10.46 12.15 10.51
CA MET A 147 -9.62 13.06 11.28
C MET A 147 -9.97 14.54 11.01
N ALA A 148 -10.29 14.92 9.78
CA ALA A 148 -10.74 16.27 9.47
C ALA A 148 -12.03 16.63 10.24
N PHE A 149 -12.98 15.69 10.36
CA PHE A 149 -14.21 15.90 11.16
C PHE A 149 -13.92 16.00 12.67
N VAL A 150 -12.95 15.25 13.17
CA VAL A 150 -12.53 15.30 14.58
C VAL A 150 -11.90 16.65 14.92
N VAL A 151 -11.07 17.18 14.02
CA VAL A 151 -10.37 18.46 14.22
C VAL A 151 -11.30 19.65 14.03
N ASN A 152 -12.04 19.70 12.93
CA ASN A 152 -12.99 20.78 12.66
C ASN A 152 -14.05 20.37 11.63
N ALA A 153 -15.26 20.06 12.09
CA ALA A 153 -16.35 19.61 11.24
C ALA A 153 -16.74 20.61 10.14
N ARG A 154 -16.57 21.91 10.38
CA ARG A 154 -16.90 22.94 9.38
C ARG A 154 -15.91 22.96 8.21
N LEU A 155 -14.62 22.82 8.49
CA LEU A 155 -13.58 22.68 7.47
C LEU A 155 -13.65 21.32 6.76
N ALA A 156 -14.02 20.25 7.48
CA ALA A 156 -14.19 18.92 6.91
C ALA A 156 -15.29 18.88 5.83
N MET A 157 -16.38 19.63 5.98
CA MET A 157 -17.43 19.73 4.96
C MET A 157 -16.91 20.38 3.66
N ILE A 158 -16.03 21.35 3.74
CA ILE A 158 -15.38 21.96 2.55
C ILE A 158 -14.51 20.93 1.84
N PHE A 159 -13.76 20.13 2.62
CA PHE A 159 -12.93 19.03 2.09
C PHE A 159 -13.78 17.97 1.39
N LEU A 160 -14.91 17.59 1.96
CA LEU A 160 -15.82 16.59 1.41
C LEU A 160 -16.44 17.03 0.09
N LEU A 161 -16.57 18.34 -0.14
CA LEU A 161 -17.04 18.92 -1.39
C LEU A 161 -15.93 19.03 -2.45
N THR A 162 -14.69 19.27 -2.03
CA THR A 162 -13.54 19.36 -2.94
C THR A 162 -13.08 18.02 -3.50
N VAL A 163 -13.19 16.92 -2.73
CA VAL A 163 -12.76 15.58 -3.17
C VAL A 163 -13.52 15.10 -4.42
N PRO A 164 -14.87 15.10 -4.48
CA PRO A 164 -15.59 14.69 -5.69
C PRO A 164 -15.32 15.62 -6.87
N LEU A 165 -15.08 16.90 -6.64
CA LEU A 165 -14.74 17.85 -7.68
C LEU A 165 -13.37 17.56 -8.31
N LEU A 166 -12.37 17.22 -7.49
CA LEU A 166 -11.06 16.77 -7.96
C LEU A 166 -11.12 15.44 -8.70
N LEU A 167 -11.89 14.48 -8.19
CA LEU A 167 -12.08 13.20 -8.86
C LEU A 167 -12.79 13.36 -10.21
N GLY A 168 -13.79 14.22 -10.28
CA GLY A 168 -14.47 14.59 -11.53
C GLY A 168 -13.52 15.22 -12.54
N PHE A 169 -12.68 16.16 -12.08
CA PHE A 169 -11.66 16.81 -12.92
C PHE A 169 -10.63 15.78 -13.44
N LEU A 170 -10.11 14.90 -12.57
CA LEU A 170 -9.19 13.83 -12.97
C LEU A 170 -9.82 12.89 -14.00
N PHE A 171 -11.10 12.51 -13.82
CA PHE A 171 -11.81 11.67 -14.76
C PHE A 171 -11.96 12.33 -16.14
N ILE A 172 -12.25 13.63 -16.16
CA ILE A 172 -12.33 14.44 -17.39
C ILE A 172 -10.96 14.47 -18.08
N VAL A 173 -9.88 14.80 -17.35
CA VAL A 173 -8.53 14.84 -17.90
C VAL A 173 -8.11 13.46 -18.46
N MET A 174 -8.35 12.38 -17.74
CA MET A 174 -8.05 11.02 -18.23
C MET A 174 -8.82 10.67 -19.50
N LYS A 175 -10.08 11.08 -19.61
CA LYS A 175 -10.91 10.84 -20.81
C LYS A 175 -10.41 11.63 -22.02
N TYR A 176 -9.85 12.82 -21.83
CA TYR A 176 -9.33 13.64 -22.94
C TYR A 176 -7.84 13.39 -23.25
N ALA A 177 -7.09 12.74 -22.35
CA ALA A 177 -5.70 12.39 -22.54
C ALA A 177 -5.48 10.98 -23.13
N SER A 178 -6.54 10.16 -23.25
CA SER A 178 -6.57 8.85 -23.88
C SER A 178 -7.12 8.93 -25.29
#